data_4cc8808f1feb940ddd6f429528985478
#
_entry.id   4cc8808f1feb940ddd6f429528985478
#
_cell.length_a   1.000
_cell.length_b   1.000
_cell.length_c   1.000
_cell.angle_alpha   90.00
_cell.angle_beta   90.00
_cell.angle_gamma   90.00
#
_symmetry.space_group_name_H-M   'P 1'
#
loop_
_entity.id
_entity.type
_entity.pdbx_description
1 polymer ?
#
loop_
_entity_poly.entity_id
_entity_poly.type
_entity_poly.pdbx_seq_one_letter_code
_entity_poly.pdbx_strand_id
1 'polypeptide(L)'
;TNCSNNYGPYQFPEKLIPLIIMNALQGKDLPIYGDGRQRRDWLYVDDHARALLHVAMTGKIGETYNIGGYNELQNIEVVKIICSILDELAPKKPHGITQYEQLVTYVADRAGHDVRYAIDATKIAAELNWTPEETFETGIRKTVKWYLENMDWCERVMDRT
;
A
#
# COMPACT_ATOMS: atom_id res chain seq x y z
N THR A 1 4.25 17.46 9.67
CA THR A 1 3.42 16.24 9.65
C THR A 1 4.29 15.01 9.55
N ASN A 2 3.87 13.91 10.17
CA ASN A 2 4.42 12.57 9.96
C ASN A 2 3.28 11.65 9.50
N CYS A 3 3.54 10.77 8.55
CA CYS A 3 2.50 9.88 8.03
C CYS A 3 2.89 8.41 8.14
N SER A 4 1.89 7.53 8.12
CA SER A 4 2.06 6.10 7.99
C SER A 4 2.40 5.68 6.55
N ASN A 5 2.45 4.38 6.26
CA ASN A 5 2.81 3.89 4.93
C ASN A 5 1.73 4.28 3.90
N ASN A 6 2.10 5.10 2.94
CA ASN A 6 1.20 5.50 1.86
C ASN A 6 1.10 4.42 0.79
N TYR A 7 -0.09 4.31 0.18
CA TYR A 7 -0.33 3.49 -1.00
C TYR A 7 -1.40 4.13 -1.89
N GLY A 8 -1.44 3.78 -3.15
CA GLY A 8 -2.39 4.33 -4.11
C GLY A 8 -1.81 4.52 -5.51
N PRO A 9 -2.49 5.28 -6.36
CA PRO A 9 -2.03 5.68 -7.68
C PRO A 9 -0.64 6.32 -7.66
N TYR A 10 0.13 6.12 -8.74
CA TYR A 10 1.45 6.73 -8.96
C TYR A 10 2.55 6.36 -7.94
N GLN A 11 2.34 5.37 -7.07
CA GLN A 11 3.44 4.88 -6.23
C GLN A 11 4.45 4.13 -7.09
N PHE A 12 5.76 4.44 -6.88
CA PHE A 12 6.83 3.84 -7.69
C PHE A 12 6.85 2.31 -7.55
N PRO A 13 6.97 1.55 -8.67
CA PRO A 13 6.76 0.10 -8.69
C PRO A 13 7.77 -0.79 -7.94
N GLU A 14 8.76 -0.22 -7.24
CA GLU A 14 9.64 -0.98 -6.32
C GLU A 14 9.04 -1.18 -4.92
N LYS A 15 7.98 -0.44 -4.56
CA LYS A 15 7.33 -0.54 -3.25
C LYS A 15 6.41 -1.75 -3.19
N LEU A 16 6.15 -2.27 -1.98
CA LEU A 16 5.47 -3.54 -1.78
C LEU A 16 4.20 -3.72 -2.64
N ILE A 17 3.24 -2.81 -2.52
CA ILE A 17 1.94 -2.95 -3.19
C ILE A 17 2.06 -2.97 -4.72
N PRO A 18 2.67 -1.96 -5.37
CA PRO A 18 2.79 -1.99 -6.82
C PRO A 18 3.73 -3.10 -7.32
N LEU A 19 4.80 -3.44 -6.59
CA LEU A 19 5.68 -4.55 -6.94
C LEU A 19 4.91 -5.88 -7.00
N ILE A 20 4.10 -6.17 -5.98
CA ILE A 20 3.28 -7.39 -5.94
C ILE A 20 2.28 -7.42 -7.11
N ILE A 21 1.61 -6.30 -7.42
CA ILE A 21 0.68 -6.22 -8.55
C ILE A 21 1.41 -6.50 -9.87
N MET A 22 2.53 -5.81 -10.13
CA MET A 22 3.32 -5.96 -11.35
C MET A 22 3.88 -7.38 -11.52
N ASN A 23 4.49 -7.93 -10.47
CA ASN A 23 5.03 -9.29 -10.50
C ASN A 23 3.95 -10.33 -10.74
N ALA A 24 2.80 -10.21 -10.05
CA ALA A 24 1.67 -11.11 -10.22
C ALA A 24 1.21 -11.17 -11.67
N LEU A 25 1.01 -10.03 -12.31
CA LEU A 25 0.56 -9.92 -13.71
C LEU A 25 1.60 -10.50 -14.69
N GLN A 26 2.88 -10.45 -14.35
CA GLN A 26 3.97 -11.01 -15.14
C GLN A 26 4.27 -12.49 -14.83
N GLY A 27 3.57 -13.11 -13.87
CA GLY A 27 3.83 -14.49 -13.43
C GLY A 27 5.17 -14.67 -12.70
N LYS A 28 5.70 -13.59 -12.12
CA LYS A 28 6.93 -13.60 -11.32
C LYS A 28 6.63 -13.87 -9.86
N ASP A 29 7.65 -14.31 -9.11
CA ASP A 29 7.57 -14.52 -7.68
C ASP A 29 7.11 -13.26 -6.92
N LEU A 30 6.26 -13.45 -5.91
CA LEU A 30 5.81 -12.43 -4.98
C LEU A 30 6.63 -12.54 -3.70
N PRO A 31 7.74 -11.80 -3.56
CA PRO A 31 8.68 -12.00 -2.46
C PRO A 31 8.11 -11.47 -1.14
N ILE A 32 8.07 -12.34 -0.13
CA ILE A 32 7.71 -12.01 1.25
C ILE A 32 8.98 -12.14 2.11
N TYR A 33 9.40 -11.04 2.72
CA TYR A 33 10.56 -11.00 3.61
C TYR A 33 10.25 -11.68 4.95
N GLY A 34 11.13 -12.60 5.39
CA GLY A 34 10.95 -13.34 6.61
C GLY A 34 9.67 -14.20 6.57
N ASP A 35 8.85 -14.10 7.60
CA ASP A 35 7.55 -14.78 7.70
C ASP A 35 6.35 -13.90 7.27
N GLY A 36 6.62 -12.66 6.85
CA GLY A 36 5.60 -11.70 6.39
C GLY A 36 4.75 -11.07 7.50
N ARG A 37 5.10 -11.30 8.77
CA ARG A 37 4.31 -10.80 9.92
C ARG A 37 4.62 -9.37 10.32
N GLN A 38 5.53 -8.69 9.62
CA GLN A 38 5.81 -7.27 9.86
C GLN A 38 4.54 -6.46 9.63
N ARG A 39 4.18 -5.65 10.64
CA ARG A 39 2.95 -4.85 10.63
C ARG A 39 3.22 -3.43 10.16
N ARG A 40 2.32 -2.92 9.32
CA ARG A 40 2.32 -1.53 8.82
C ARG A 40 0.91 -0.96 8.91
N ASP A 41 0.82 0.30 9.28
CA ASP A 41 -0.41 1.08 9.09
C ASP A 41 -0.41 1.65 7.68
N TRP A 42 -1.51 1.44 6.95
CA TRP A 42 -1.66 1.79 5.54
C TRP A 42 -2.61 2.95 5.35
N LEU A 43 -2.12 4.02 4.71
CA LEU A 43 -2.84 5.26 4.45
C LEU A 43 -3.01 5.46 2.94
N TYR A 44 -4.26 5.59 2.49
CA TYR A 44 -4.53 5.86 1.07
C TYR A 44 -4.04 7.25 0.68
N VAL A 45 -3.41 7.37 -0.48
CA VAL A 45 -2.67 8.60 -0.87
C VAL A 45 -3.55 9.84 -0.94
N ASP A 46 -4.80 9.73 -1.42
CA ASP A 46 -5.71 10.89 -1.49
C ASP A 46 -6.13 11.35 -0.09
N ASP A 47 -6.30 10.43 0.86
CA ASP A 47 -6.54 10.77 2.26
C ASP A 47 -5.36 11.52 2.86
N HIS A 48 -4.13 11.08 2.55
CA HIS A 48 -2.93 11.80 2.99
C HIS A 48 -2.86 13.20 2.38
N ALA A 49 -3.09 13.35 1.08
CA ALA A 49 -3.09 14.65 0.42
C ALA A 49 -4.13 15.60 1.02
N ARG A 50 -5.34 15.08 1.30
CA ARG A 50 -6.43 15.82 1.96
C ARG A 50 -6.04 16.23 3.39
N ALA A 51 -5.39 15.33 4.14
CA ALA A 51 -4.88 15.65 5.48
C ALA A 51 -3.85 16.77 5.46
N LEU A 52 -2.88 16.71 4.53
CA LEU A 52 -1.86 17.76 4.38
C LEU A 52 -2.49 19.12 4.10
N LEU A 53 -3.45 19.19 3.17
CA LEU A 53 -4.16 20.42 2.89
C LEU A 53 -4.93 20.93 4.11
N HIS A 54 -5.61 20.02 4.82
CA HIS A 54 -6.38 20.36 6.02
C HIS A 54 -5.47 20.90 7.13
N VAL A 55 -4.32 20.26 7.40
CA VAL A 55 -3.34 20.75 8.37
C VAL A 55 -2.78 22.12 7.97
N ALA A 56 -2.48 22.34 6.67
CA ALA A 56 -1.98 23.61 6.19
C ALA A 56 -2.98 24.78 6.40
N MET A 57 -4.28 24.48 6.30
CA MET A 57 -5.34 25.48 6.43
C MET A 57 -5.81 25.73 7.87
N THR A 58 -5.81 24.71 8.71
CA THR A 58 -6.47 24.74 10.03
C THR A 58 -5.56 24.30 11.19
N GLY A 59 -4.38 23.76 10.91
CA GLY A 59 -3.43 23.33 11.94
C GLY A 59 -2.88 24.50 12.76
N LYS A 60 -2.56 24.24 14.02
CA LYS A 60 -1.93 25.23 14.88
C LYS A 60 -0.46 25.45 14.47
N ILE A 61 -0.04 26.67 14.35
CA ILE A 61 1.34 27.04 14.00
C ILE A 61 2.32 26.48 15.06
N GLY A 62 3.37 25.82 14.59
CA GLY A 62 4.40 25.24 15.46
C GLY A 62 4.07 23.85 15.99
N GLU A 63 2.86 23.31 15.71
CA GLU A 63 2.46 21.98 16.12
C GLU A 63 2.78 20.91 15.06
N THR A 64 2.97 19.67 15.55
CA THR A 64 3.17 18.48 14.70
C THR A 64 1.92 17.63 14.72
N TYR A 65 1.50 17.15 13.55
CA TYR A 65 0.37 16.24 13.38
C TYR A 65 0.80 14.93 12.74
N ASN A 66 0.46 13.82 13.39
CA ASN A 66 0.58 12.49 12.82
C ASN A 66 -0.66 12.17 11.99
N ILE A 67 -0.44 11.57 10.82
CA ILE A 67 -1.50 11.21 9.86
C ILE A 67 -1.44 9.71 9.62
N GLY A 68 -2.41 8.96 10.15
CA GLY A 68 -2.51 7.50 10.06
C GLY A 68 -3.75 7.02 9.34
N GLY A 69 -3.68 5.79 8.82
CA GLY A 69 -4.79 5.17 8.09
C GLY A 69 -5.76 4.39 8.96
N TYR A 70 -5.39 4.09 10.21
CA TYR A 70 -6.10 3.14 11.10
C TYR A 70 -6.27 1.75 10.48
N ASN A 71 -5.37 1.37 9.56
CA ASN A 71 -5.40 0.11 8.80
C ASN A 71 -4.10 -0.68 9.04
N GLU A 72 -3.92 -1.20 10.27
CA GLU A 72 -2.73 -1.97 10.63
C GLU A 72 -2.85 -3.42 10.17
N LEU A 73 -2.07 -3.80 9.15
CA LEU A 73 -2.05 -5.13 8.56
C LEU A 73 -0.64 -5.69 8.48
N GLN A 74 -0.53 -7.03 8.48
CA GLN A 74 0.70 -7.73 8.18
C GLN A 74 1.00 -7.69 6.67
N ASN A 75 2.27 -7.69 6.28
CA ASN A 75 2.66 -7.68 4.87
C ASN A 75 2.06 -8.86 4.10
N ILE A 76 2.03 -10.06 4.70
CA ILE A 76 1.43 -11.24 4.08
C ILE A 76 -0.09 -11.09 3.87
N GLU A 77 -0.79 -10.45 4.79
CA GLU A 77 -2.24 -10.17 4.66
C GLU A 77 -2.49 -9.23 3.48
N VAL A 78 -1.69 -8.17 3.36
CA VAL A 78 -1.75 -7.23 2.22
C VAL A 78 -1.55 -7.96 0.89
N VAL A 79 -0.55 -8.83 0.79
CA VAL A 79 -0.27 -9.61 -0.43
C VAL A 79 -1.43 -10.53 -0.79
N LYS A 80 -1.99 -11.24 0.18
CA LYS A 80 -3.16 -12.13 -0.05
C LYS A 80 -4.39 -11.35 -0.52
N ILE A 81 -4.66 -10.18 0.07
CA ILE A 81 -5.76 -9.32 -0.38
C ILE A 81 -5.55 -8.87 -1.83
N ILE A 82 -4.33 -8.46 -2.20
CA ILE A 82 -3.99 -8.08 -3.58
C ILE A 82 -4.22 -9.26 -4.53
N CYS A 83 -3.73 -10.45 -4.19
CA CYS A 83 -3.92 -11.66 -4.99
C CYS A 83 -5.40 -11.97 -5.21
N SER A 84 -6.22 -11.90 -4.16
CA SER A 84 -7.66 -12.12 -4.25
C SER A 84 -8.35 -11.11 -5.18
N ILE A 85 -7.98 -9.83 -5.10
CA ILE A 85 -8.53 -8.78 -5.98
C ILE A 85 -8.08 -9.01 -7.43
N LEU A 86 -6.84 -9.41 -7.65
CA LEU A 86 -6.33 -9.74 -8.99
C LEU A 86 -7.01 -10.99 -9.56
N ASP A 87 -7.31 -11.99 -8.74
CA ASP A 87 -8.05 -13.19 -9.17
C ASP A 87 -9.44 -12.82 -9.72
N GLU A 88 -10.05 -11.77 -9.19
CA GLU A 88 -11.34 -11.23 -9.65
C GLU A 88 -11.20 -10.33 -10.89
N LEU A 89 -10.29 -9.32 -10.82
CA LEU A 89 -10.22 -8.25 -11.81
C LEU A 89 -9.35 -8.60 -13.04
N ALA A 90 -8.42 -9.54 -12.90
CA ALA A 90 -7.53 -10.01 -13.96
C ALA A 90 -7.60 -11.54 -14.08
N PRO A 91 -8.75 -12.09 -14.52
CA PRO A 91 -8.98 -13.54 -14.54
C PRO A 91 -8.08 -14.28 -15.54
N LYS A 92 -7.55 -13.60 -16.56
CA LYS A 92 -6.58 -14.16 -17.51
C LYS A 92 -5.19 -14.19 -16.88
N LYS A 93 -4.88 -15.31 -16.25
CA LYS A 93 -3.64 -15.50 -15.48
C LYS A 93 -2.45 -15.89 -16.36
N PRO A 94 -1.22 -15.64 -15.89
CA PRO A 94 0.00 -16.20 -16.46
C PRO A 94 -0.06 -17.73 -16.55
N HIS A 95 0.69 -18.30 -17.51
CA HIS A 95 0.70 -19.74 -17.71
C HIS A 95 1.20 -20.50 -16.47
N GLY A 96 0.49 -21.57 -16.10
CA GLY A 96 0.89 -22.49 -15.02
C GLY A 96 0.26 -22.19 -13.66
N ILE A 97 -0.51 -21.10 -13.49
CA ILE A 97 -1.18 -20.80 -12.22
C ILE A 97 -2.70 -20.73 -12.36
N THR A 98 -3.40 -21.07 -11.29
CA THR A 98 -4.85 -20.93 -11.16
C THR A 98 -5.28 -19.81 -10.21
N GLN A 99 -4.38 -19.41 -9.30
CA GLN A 99 -4.54 -18.31 -8.35
C GLN A 99 -3.22 -17.55 -8.21
N TYR A 100 -3.27 -16.23 -8.09
CA TYR A 100 -2.07 -15.40 -7.96
C TYR A 100 -1.30 -15.67 -6.65
N GLU A 101 -1.97 -16.12 -5.58
CA GLU A 101 -1.32 -16.50 -4.32
C GLU A 101 -0.30 -17.63 -4.48
N GLN A 102 -0.39 -18.46 -5.53
CA GLN A 102 0.58 -19.52 -5.83
C GLN A 102 1.98 -18.98 -6.16
N LEU A 103 2.11 -17.70 -6.49
CA LEU A 103 3.37 -17.03 -6.76
C LEU A 103 4.08 -16.53 -5.49
N VAL A 104 3.46 -16.62 -4.32
CA VAL A 104 4.06 -16.16 -3.05
C VAL A 104 5.29 -17.00 -2.71
N THR A 105 6.42 -16.31 -2.53
CA THR A 105 7.71 -16.93 -2.20
C THR A 105 8.32 -16.24 -0.98
N TYR A 106 8.70 -17.01 0.04
CA TYR A 106 9.36 -16.47 1.22
C TYR A 106 10.86 -16.32 0.98
N VAL A 107 11.38 -15.13 1.27
CA VAL A 107 12.81 -14.82 1.11
C VAL A 107 13.42 -14.42 2.45
N ALA A 108 14.76 -14.47 2.53
CA ALA A 108 15.48 -14.08 3.74
C ALA A 108 15.09 -12.66 4.16
N ASP A 109 14.85 -12.46 5.47
CA ASP A 109 14.53 -11.14 5.98
C ASP A 109 15.76 -10.22 5.95
N ARG A 110 15.52 -8.93 5.80
CA ARG A 110 16.59 -7.92 5.79
C ARG A 110 16.99 -7.55 7.21
N ALA A 111 18.28 -7.27 7.43
CA ALA A 111 18.79 -6.81 8.71
C ALA A 111 18.09 -5.49 9.12
N GLY A 112 17.66 -5.39 10.39
CA GLY A 112 17.01 -4.21 10.91
C GLY A 112 15.58 -3.97 10.40
N HIS A 113 14.90 -5.01 9.92
CA HIS A 113 13.52 -4.89 9.47
C HIS A 113 12.59 -4.65 10.65
N ASP A 114 11.90 -3.50 10.69
CA ASP A 114 10.96 -3.15 11.73
C ASP A 114 9.82 -4.19 11.82
N VAL A 115 9.62 -4.76 12.99
CA VAL A 115 8.52 -5.70 13.26
C VAL A 115 7.17 -5.00 13.15
N ARG A 116 7.09 -3.75 13.64
CA ARG A 116 5.87 -2.95 13.60
C ARG A 116 6.19 -1.48 13.36
N TYR A 117 5.52 -0.90 12.38
CA TYR A 117 5.51 0.54 12.12
C TYR A 117 4.05 1.00 11.98
N ALA A 118 3.57 1.68 13.02
CA ALA A 118 2.23 2.28 13.07
C ALA A 118 2.31 3.64 13.75
N ILE A 119 1.33 4.50 13.51
CA ILE A 119 1.31 5.87 13.99
C ILE A 119 0.03 6.14 14.77
N ASP A 120 0.13 6.93 15.83
CA ASP A 120 -1.04 7.44 16.56
C ASP A 120 -1.51 8.77 15.93
N ALA A 121 -2.65 8.73 15.28
CA ALA A 121 -3.29 9.87 14.62
C ALA A 121 -4.42 10.50 15.47
N THR A 122 -4.51 10.20 16.75
CA THR A 122 -5.57 10.69 17.64
C THR A 122 -5.61 12.22 17.69
N LYS A 123 -4.44 12.88 17.69
CA LYS A 123 -4.35 14.36 17.78
C LYS A 123 -5.01 15.05 16.59
N ILE A 124 -4.74 14.63 15.36
CA ILE A 124 -5.35 15.25 14.17
C ILE A 124 -6.86 15.06 14.16
N ALA A 125 -7.35 13.89 14.58
CA ALA A 125 -8.78 13.63 14.70
C ALA A 125 -9.43 14.54 15.76
N ALA A 126 -8.82 14.66 16.94
CA ALA A 126 -9.38 15.43 18.05
C ALA A 126 -9.32 16.94 17.81
N GLU A 127 -8.22 17.46 17.27
CA GLU A 127 -8.01 18.91 17.12
C GLU A 127 -8.53 19.47 15.81
N LEU A 128 -8.46 18.69 14.73
CA LEU A 128 -8.83 19.14 13.38
C LEU A 128 -10.04 18.40 12.80
N ASN A 129 -10.64 17.49 13.54
CA ASN A 129 -11.77 16.67 13.08
C ASN A 129 -11.50 15.96 11.74
N TRP A 130 -10.26 15.52 11.54
CA TRP A 130 -9.86 14.80 10.33
C TRP A 130 -9.73 13.30 10.59
N THR A 131 -10.30 12.51 9.70
CA THR A 131 -10.12 11.05 9.64
C THR A 131 -10.01 10.61 8.19
N PRO A 132 -9.35 9.46 7.90
CA PRO A 132 -9.34 8.91 6.56
C PRO A 132 -10.76 8.51 6.11
N GLU A 133 -11.04 8.64 4.81
CA GLU A 133 -12.31 8.25 4.20
C GLU A 133 -12.25 6.81 3.64
N GLU A 134 -11.04 6.37 3.23
CA GLU A 134 -10.85 5.03 2.70
C GLU A 134 -10.50 4.03 3.81
N THR A 135 -11.18 2.88 3.80
CA THR A 135 -10.67 1.68 4.47
C THR A 135 -9.57 1.05 3.62
N PHE A 136 -8.79 0.13 4.19
CA PHE A 136 -7.80 -0.60 3.39
C PHE A 136 -8.47 -1.36 2.23
N GLU A 137 -9.61 -1.98 2.45
CA GLU A 137 -10.35 -2.76 1.44
C GLU A 137 -10.80 -1.92 0.26
N THR A 138 -11.36 -0.73 0.52
CA THR A 138 -11.81 0.18 -0.54
C THR A 138 -10.64 0.81 -1.29
N GLY A 139 -9.62 1.28 -0.57
CA GLY A 139 -8.44 1.92 -1.15
C GLY A 139 -7.56 0.96 -1.94
N ILE A 140 -7.34 -0.28 -1.45
CA ILE A 140 -6.51 -1.26 -2.16
C ILE A 140 -7.18 -1.72 -3.47
N ARG A 141 -8.51 -1.87 -3.48
CA ARG A 141 -9.25 -2.21 -4.69
C ARG A 141 -9.13 -1.11 -5.75
N LYS A 142 -9.24 0.16 -5.35
CA LYS A 142 -9.01 1.33 -6.23
C LYS A 142 -7.57 1.31 -6.77
N THR A 143 -6.61 1.01 -5.90
CA THR A 143 -5.18 0.94 -6.25
C THR A 143 -4.92 -0.14 -7.30
N VAL A 144 -5.36 -1.39 -7.05
CA VAL A 144 -5.19 -2.49 -8.01
C VAL A 144 -5.82 -2.14 -9.36
N LYS A 145 -7.04 -1.61 -9.36
CA LYS A 145 -7.73 -1.19 -10.58
C LYS A 145 -6.92 -0.14 -11.34
N TRP A 146 -6.41 0.88 -10.64
CA TRP A 146 -5.58 1.91 -11.25
C TRP A 146 -4.33 1.32 -11.94
N TYR A 147 -3.61 0.38 -11.30
CA TYR A 147 -2.44 -0.25 -11.90
C TYR A 147 -2.80 -1.07 -13.13
N LEU A 148 -3.91 -1.82 -13.10
CA LEU A 148 -4.40 -2.55 -14.27
C LEU A 148 -4.71 -1.65 -15.46
N GLU A 149 -5.19 -0.43 -15.22
CA GLU A 149 -5.53 0.56 -16.24
C GLU A 149 -4.32 1.41 -16.68
N ASN A 150 -3.19 1.38 -15.95
CA ASN A 150 -2.03 2.27 -16.17
C ASN A 150 -0.69 1.51 -16.27
N MET A 151 -0.68 0.29 -16.82
CA MET A 151 0.52 -0.52 -16.98
C MET A 151 1.62 0.21 -17.79
N ASP A 152 1.24 0.93 -18.84
CA ASP A 152 2.18 1.73 -19.67
C ASP A 152 2.92 2.79 -18.83
N TRP A 153 2.25 3.37 -17.82
CA TRP A 153 2.92 4.29 -16.90
C TRP A 153 3.97 3.57 -16.06
N CYS A 154 3.65 2.39 -15.54
CA CYS A 154 4.57 1.59 -14.75
C CYS A 154 5.82 1.22 -15.55
N GLU A 155 5.67 0.77 -16.78
CA GLU A 155 6.78 0.43 -17.68
C GLU A 155 7.68 1.64 -17.94
N ARG A 156 7.08 2.78 -18.29
CA ARG A 156 7.84 4.03 -18.55
C ARG A 156 8.65 4.53 -17.37
N VAL A 157 8.16 4.38 -16.13
CA VAL A 157 8.91 4.85 -14.95
C VAL A 157 10.01 3.86 -14.57
N MET A 158 9.82 2.56 -14.82
CA MET A 158 10.83 1.54 -14.58
C MET A 158 11.99 1.61 -15.59
N ASP A 159 11.71 1.93 -16.87
CA ASP A 159 12.73 2.05 -17.93
C ASP A 159 13.66 3.26 -17.73
N ARG A 160 13.31 4.20 -16.84
CA ARG A 160 14.12 5.41 -16.57
C ARG A 160 15.08 5.27 -15.40
N THR A 161 15.13 4.10 -14.77
CA THR A 161 15.99 3.77 -13.62
C THR A 161 17.04 2.76 -14.02
#